data_f97bfa5211e67a943416532b83b8f2aa
#
_entry.id   f97bfa5211e67a943416532b83b8f2aa
#
_cell.length_a   1.000
_cell.length_b   1.000
_cell.length_c   1.000
_cell.angle_alpha   90.00
_cell.angle_beta   90.00
_cell.angle_gamma   90.00
#
_symmetry.space_group_name_H-M   'P 1'
#
loop_
_entity.id
_entity.type
_entity.pdbx_description
1 polymer ?
#
loop_
_entity_poly.entity_id
_entity_poly.type
_entity_poly.pdbx_seq_one_letter_code
_entity_poly.pdbx_strand_id
1 'polypeptide(L)'
;MRVAAGLLILVICSAWGFRRSLLLKRRCTLLRELRLLVEQYSIEISCTAPTLAELAGNSGGEFGRLLCECSGSETDIRRAWSNAVDRLSAEPGCGGEEVSLLRELGRELGTCPAESQLALLKLYSARFDKLISAAEKSAEQQGRMYRSGGVGAAVMLL
;
A
#
# COMPACT_ATOMS: atom_id res chain seq x y z
N MET A 1 20.36 -36.70 15.48
CA MET A 1 20.99 -35.51 14.86
C MET A 1 20.37 -35.15 13.50
N ARG A 2 20.26 -36.08 12.53
CA ARG A 2 19.72 -35.83 11.18
C ARG A 2 18.24 -35.39 11.16
N VAL A 3 17.39 -36.00 11.97
CA VAL A 3 15.95 -35.67 12.08
C VAL A 3 15.72 -34.29 12.69
N ALA A 4 16.50 -33.93 13.70
CA ALA A 4 16.41 -32.60 14.31
C ALA A 4 16.79 -31.45 13.35
N ALA A 5 17.82 -31.67 12.52
CA ALA A 5 18.21 -30.69 11.47
C ALA A 5 17.11 -30.55 10.41
N GLY A 6 16.49 -31.63 9.96
CA GLY A 6 15.38 -31.60 9.01
C GLY A 6 14.16 -30.85 9.56
N LEU A 7 13.78 -31.07 10.80
CA LEU A 7 12.69 -30.33 11.47
C LEU A 7 12.98 -28.86 11.59
N LEU A 8 14.22 -28.48 11.90
CA LEU A 8 14.64 -27.07 12.03
C LEU A 8 14.53 -26.33 10.67
N ILE A 9 14.98 -26.95 9.59
CA ILE A 9 14.86 -26.39 8.23
C ILE A 9 13.39 -26.22 7.86
N LEU A 10 12.52 -27.17 8.17
CA LEU A 10 11.10 -27.13 7.87
C LEU A 10 10.41 -25.96 8.61
N VAL A 11 10.76 -25.74 9.88
CA VAL A 11 10.23 -24.62 10.68
C VAL A 11 10.68 -23.27 10.11
N ILE A 12 11.96 -23.14 9.74
CA ILE A 12 12.51 -21.89 9.18
C ILE A 12 11.84 -21.57 7.84
N CYS A 13 11.72 -22.54 6.94
CA CYS A 13 11.06 -22.36 5.64
C CYS A 13 9.58 -22.00 5.80
N SER A 14 8.88 -22.63 6.74
CA SER A 14 7.49 -22.34 7.05
C SER A 14 7.30 -20.92 7.61
N ALA A 15 8.15 -20.52 8.56
CA ALA A 15 8.11 -19.17 9.15
C ALA A 15 8.39 -18.08 8.10
N TRP A 16 9.33 -18.31 7.20
CA TRP A 16 9.65 -17.34 6.14
C TRP A 16 8.52 -17.21 5.12
N GLY A 17 7.90 -18.33 4.75
CA GLY A 17 6.72 -18.34 3.87
C GLY A 17 5.54 -17.60 4.50
N PHE A 18 5.27 -17.82 5.78
CA PHE A 18 4.21 -17.13 6.50
C PHE A 18 4.43 -15.62 6.58
N ARG A 19 5.67 -15.17 6.89
CA ARG A 19 6.04 -13.76 6.93
C ARG A 19 5.81 -13.07 5.56
N ARG A 20 6.19 -13.72 4.47
CA ARG A 20 5.98 -13.21 3.12
C ARG A 20 4.51 -13.07 2.75
N SER A 21 3.69 -14.03 3.16
CA SER A 21 2.23 -13.99 2.97
C SER A 21 1.59 -12.83 3.74
N LEU A 22 2.04 -12.53 4.96
CA LEU A 22 1.57 -11.38 5.74
C LEU A 22 1.93 -10.05 5.07
N LEU A 23 3.14 -9.92 4.53
CA LEU A 23 3.57 -8.70 3.83
C LEU A 23 2.73 -8.44 2.58
N LEU A 24 2.38 -9.47 1.81
CA LEU A 24 1.50 -9.33 0.66
C LEU A 24 0.07 -8.91 1.04
N LYS A 25 -0.47 -9.48 2.10
CA LYS A 25 -1.79 -9.07 2.62
C LYS A 25 -1.76 -7.61 3.08
N ARG A 26 -0.70 -7.21 3.81
CA ARG A 26 -0.52 -5.82 4.23
C ARG A 26 -0.44 -4.87 3.04
N ARG A 27 0.28 -5.26 1.97
CA ARG A 27 0.34 -4.50 0.72
C ARG A 27 -1.04 -4.32 0.09
N CYS A 28 -1.85 -5.38 0.01
CA CYS A 28 -3.21 -5.29 -0.52
C CYS A 28 -4.10 -4.35 0.31
N THR A 29 -3.99 -4.41 1.64
CA THR A 29 -4.74 -3.52 2.54
C THR A 29 -4.32 -2.07 2.33
N LEU A 30 -3.02 -1.78 2.32
CA LEU A 30 -2.48 -0.45 2.08
C LEU A 30 -2.96 0.13 0.73
N LEU A 31 -2.87 -0.65 -0.34
CA LEU A 31 -3.33 -0.21 -1.67
C LEU A 31 -4.83 0.13 -1.69
N ARG A 32 -5.65 -0.64 -0.99
CA ARG A 32 -7.09 -0.35 -0.86
C ARG A 32 -7.34 0.93 -0.06
N GLU A 33 -6.61 1.15 1.03
CA GLU A 33 -6.67 2.40 1.81
C GLU A 33 -6.28 3.61 0.95
N LEU A 34 -5.20 3.52 0.16
CA LEU A 34 -4.77 4.59 -0.74
C LEU A 34 -5.80 4.87 -1.85
N ARG A 35 -6.42 3.84 -2.38
CA ARG A 35 -7.51 4.00 -3.36
C ARG A 35 -8.72 4.72 -2.74
N LEU A 36 -9.13 4.33 -1.53
CA LEU A 36 -10.21 4.99 -0.80
C LEU A 36 -9.89 6.46 -0.50
N LEU A 37 -8.64 6.77 -0.14
CA LEU A 37 -8.17 8.13 0.06
C LEU A 37 -8.30 8.98 -1.21
N VAL A 38 -7.91 8.45 -2.37
CA VAL A 38 -8.07 9.13 -3.67
C VAL A 38 -9.55 9.37 -3.99
N GLU A 39 -10.42 8.42 -3.68
CA GLU A 39 -11.86 8.53 -3.85
C GLU A 39 -12.45 9.60 -2.93
N GLN A 40 -12.05 9.62 -1.66
CA GLN A 40 -12.43 10.64 -0.69
C GLN A 40 -12.03 12.04 -1.18
N TYR A 41 -10.80 12.22 -1.66
CA TYR A 41 -10.35 13.50 -2.23
C TYR A 41 -11.18 13.92 -3.44
N SER A 42 -11.58 12.98 -4.29
CA SER A 42 -12.45 13.27 -5.43
C SER A 42 -13.81 13.81 -4.98
N ILE A 43 -14.39 13.24 -3.93
CA ILE A 43 -15.67 13.69 -3.37
C ILE A 43 -15.51 15.08 -2.73
N GLU A 44 -14.50 15.29 -1.91
CA GLU A 44 -14.27 16.56 -1.21
C GLU A 44 -14.01 17.70 -2.21
N ILE A 45 -13.20 17.48 -3.23
CA ILE A 45 -12.93 18.48 -4.29
C ILE A 45 -14.20 18.81 -5.08
N SER A 46 -15.05 17.82 -5.35
CA SER A 46 -16.30 18.05 -6.07
C SER A 46 -17.32 18.86 -5.27
N CYS A 47 -17.30 18.74 -3.94
CA CYS A 47 -18.29 19.39 -3.07
C CYS A 47 -17.87 20.79 -2.60
N THR A 48 -16.61 20.95 -2.17
CA THR A 48 -16.18 22.16 -1.43
C THR A 48 -14.94 22.83 -1.99
N ALA A 49 -14.28 22.21 -2.99
CA ALA A 49 -12.98 22.66 -3.52
C ALA A 49 -11.97 23.02 -2.38
N PRO A 50 -11.72 22.09 -1.44
CA PRO A 50 -10.91 22.35 -0.26
C PRO A 50 -9.45 22.61 -0.61
N THR A 51 -8.74 23.26 0.29
CA THR A 51 -7.28 23.39 0.20
C THR A 51 -6.60 22.03 0.43
N LEU A 52 -5.37 21.89 -0.06
CA LEU A 52 -4.59 20.66 0.14
C LEU A 52 -4.34 20.37 1.64
N ALA A 53 -4.28 21.42 2.48
CA ALA A 53 -4.14 21.27 3.92
C ALA A 53 -5.40 20.70 4.58
N GLU A 54 -6.59 21.11 4.13
CA GLU A 54 -7.86 20.55 4.60
C GLU A 54 -8.02 19.10 4.18
N LEU A 55 -7.68 18.76 2.93
CA LEU A 55 -7.64 17.37 2.45
C LEU A 55 -6.72 16.51 3.32
N ALA A 56 -5.53 17.01 3.64
CA ALA A 56 -4.57 16.31 4.49
C ALA A 56 -5.12 16.07 5.91
N GLY A 57 -5.81 17.05 6.48
CA GLY A 57 -6.43 16.94 7.81
C GLY A 57 -7.56 15.90 7.90
N ASN A 58 -8.28 15.69 6.80
CA ASN A 58 -9.39 14.75 6.69
C ASN A 58 -8.96 13.34 6.21
N SER A 59 -7.69 13.16 5.90
CA SER A 59 -7.17 11.91 5.34
C SER A 59 -7.24 10.75 6.33
N GLY A 60 -7.89 9.66 5.94
CA GLY A 60 -7.93 8.41 6.69
C GLY A 60 -6.82 7.43 6.32
N GLY A 61 -6.74 6.31 7.06
CA GLY A 61 -5.79 5.25 6.81
C GLY A 61 -4.37 5.52 7.31
N GLU A 62 -3.46 4.59 7.01
CA GLU A 62 -2.05 4.66 7.46
C GLU A 62 -1.32 5.88 6.87
N PHE A 63 -1.51 6.14 5.58
CA PHE A 63 -0.91 7.30 4.93
C PHE A 63 -1.48 8.63 5.46
N GLY A 64 -2.81 8.72 5.67
CA GLY A 64 -3.45 9.91 6.24
C GLY A 64 -2.91 10.24 7.62
N ARG A 65 -2.70 9.25 8.48
CA ARG A 65 -2.07 9.43 9.79
C ARG A 65 -0.65 10.00 9.66
N LEU A 66 0.19 9.43 8.79
CA LEU A 66 1.54 9.93 8.55
C LEU A 66 1.55 11.35 7.99
N LEU A 67 0.60 11.66 7.09
CA LEU A 67 0.46 12.99 6.51
C LEU A 67 0.05 14.02 7.57
N CYS A 68 -0.88 13.68 8.46
CA CYS A 68 -1.29 14.52 9.57
C CYS A 68 -0.12 14.79 10.55
N GLU A 69 0.66 13.77 10.90
CA GLU A 69 1.86 13.91 11.74
C GLU A 69 2.90 14.83 11.09
N CYS A 70 3.13 14.70 9.78
CA CYS A 70 4.08 15.53 9.05
C CYS A 70 3.57 16.96 8.88
N SER A 71 2.26 17.17 8.65
CA SER A 71 1.68 18.51 8.50
C SER A 71 1.68 19.31 9.80
N GLY A 72 1.67 18.65 10.95
CA GLY A 72 1.84 19.31 12.25
C GLY A 72 3.24 19.87 12.50
N SER A 73 4.26 19.35 11.81
CA SER A 73 5.66 19.77 11.96
C SER A 73 6.18 20.65 10.82
N GLU A 74 5.50 20.66 9.68
CA GLU A 74 5.92 21.38 8.48
C GLU A 74 4.89 22.45 8.09
N THR A 75 5.38 23.65 7.76
CA THR A 75 4.52 24.75 7.31
C THR A 75 4.08 24.58 5.84
N ASP A 76 4.88 23.83 5.05
CA ASP A 76 4.60 23.55 3.64
C ASP A 76 3.98 22.15 3.48
N ILE A 77 2.71 22.11 3.11
CA ILE A 77 1.96 20.86 2.90
C ILE A 77 2.59 19.93 1.85
N ARG A 78 3.29 20.47 0.86
CA ARG A 78 3.97 19.66 -0.16
C ARG A 78 5.18 18.94 0.43
N ARG A 79 5.91 19.59 1.34
CA ARG A 79 6.98 18.95 2.10
C ARG A 79 6.44 17.91 3.06
N ALA A 80 5.35 18.23 3.76
CA ALA A 80 4.65 17.27 4.62
C ALA A 80 4.23 16.02 3.84
N TRP A 81 3.68 16.18 2.64
CA TRP A 81 3.33 15.08 1.75
C TRP A 81 4.55 14.23 1.37
N SER A 82 5.64 14.86 0.93
CA SER A 82 6.87 14.14 0.57
C SER A 82 7.43 13.35 1.75
N ASN A 83 7.47 13.97 2.95
CA ASN A 83 7.93 13.33 4.17
C ASN A 83 7.04 12.14 4.58
N ALA A 84 5.72 12.28 4.42
CA ALA A 84 4.77 11.20 4.67
C ALA A 84 4.97 10.02 3.70
N VAL A 85 5.20 10.30 2.42
CA VAL A 85 5.51 9.27 1.41
C VAL A 85 6.83 8.57 1.73
N ASP A 86 7.86 9.32 2.13
CA ASP A 86 9.16 8.75 2.49
C ASP A 86 9.06 7.85 3.74
N ARG A 87 8.29 8.26 4.76
CA ARG A 87 8.00 7.42 5.94
C ARG A 87 7.22 6.17 5.56
N LEU A 88 6.20 6.30 4.70
CA LEU A 88 5.43 5.15 4.21
C LEU A 88 6.32 4.16 3.45
N SER A 89 7.30 4.64 2.69
CA SER A 89 8.24 3.80 1.94
C SER A 89 9.11 2.93 2.83
N ALA A 90 9.34 3.33 4.08
CA ALA A 90 10.09 2.57 5.07
C ALA A 90 9.25 1.48 5.75
N GLU A 91 7.91 1.53 5.60
CA GLU A 91 7.02 0.55 6.20
C GLU A 91 7.07 -0.79 5.47
N PRO A 92 7.11 -1.93 6.21
CA PRO A 92 7.14 -3.24 5.61
C PRO A 92 5.82 -3.53 4.88
N GLY A 93 5.91 -3.94 3.62
CA GLY A 93 4.76 -4.23 2.76
C GLY A 93 4.40 -3.11 1.79
N CYS A 94 5.04 -1.94 1.86
CA CYS A 94 4.94 -0.91 0.84
C CYS A 94 5.86 -1.23 -0.34
N GLY A 95 5.35 -1.14 -1.57
CA GLY A 95 6.12 -1.34 -2.80
C GLY A 95 6.56 -0.01 -3.42
N GLY A 96 7.58 -0.08 -4.30
CA GLY A 96 8.09 1.12 -4.97
C GLY A 96 7.08 1.78 -5.92
N GLU A 97 6.15 1.01 -6.46
CA GLU A 97 5.12 1.52 -7.39
C GLU A 97 4.11 2.41 -6.66
N GLU A 98 3.65 2.02 -5.48
CA GLU A 98 2.73 2.81 -4.65
C GLU A 98 3.37 4.14 -4.22
N VAL A 99 4.64 4.07 -3.79
CA VAL A 99 5.43 5.24 -3.40
C VAL A 99 5.58 6.21 -4.58
N SER A 100 5.87 5.68 -5.76
CA SER A 100 6.01 6.47 -6.99
C SER A 100 4.72 7.18 -7.35
N LEU A 101 3.58 6.46 -7.31
CA LEU A 101 2.26 7.02 -7.58
C LEU A 101 1.85 8.11 -6.58
N LEU A 102 2.10 7.89 -5.28
CA LEU A 102 1.80 8.90 -4.25
C LEU A 102 2.67 10.15 -4.40
N ARG A 103 3.94 9.98 -4.76
CA ARG A 103 4.85 11.11 -4.97
C ARG A 103 4.43 11.92 -6.20
N GLU A 104 4.03 11.26 -7.29
CA GLU A 104 3.52 11.88 -8.49
C GLU A 104 2.20 12.63 -8.20
N LEU A 105 1.24 11.97 -7.53
CA LEU A 105 -0.03 12.56 -7.12
C LEU A 105 0.18 13.84 -6.28
N GLY A 106 1.07 13.81 -5.28
CA GLY A 106 1.33 14.96 -4.42
C GLY A 106 1.97 16.16 -5.13
N ARG A 107 2.64 15.94 -6.27
CA ARG A 107 3.17 17.01 -7.10
C ARG A 107 2.08 17.68 -7.93
N GLU A 108 1.11 16.92 -8.39
CA GLU A 108 0.07 17.38 -9.31
C GLU A 108 -1.16 17.93 -8.58
N LEU A 109 -1.45 17.43 -7.37
CA LEU A 109 -2.54 17.93 -6.53
C LEU A 109 -2.34 19.42 -6.19
N GLY A 110 -3.40 20.20 -6.37
CA GLY A 110 -3.41 21.64 -6.07
C GLY A 110 -2.71 22.52 -7.10
N THR A 111 -2.24 21.97 -8.24
CA THR A 111 -1.62 22.75 -9.33
C THR A 111 -2.59 23.14 -10.43
N CYS A 112 -3.71 22.42 -10.56
CA CYS A 112 -4.68 22.56 -11.63
C CYS A 112 -6.05 22.99 -11.11
N PRO A 113 -6.94 23.53 -11.97
CA PRO A 113 -8.35 23.77 -11.64
C PRO A 113 -9.06 22.49 -11.16
N ALA A 114 -10.14 22.65 -10.39
CA ALA A 114 -10.87 21.54 -9.76
C ALA A 114 -11.31 20.45 -10.76
N GLU A 115 -11.78 20.82 -11.94
CA GLU A 115 -12.19 19.86 -12.97
C GLU A 115 -11.03 18.98 -13.44
N SER A 116 -9.86 19.57 -13.63
CA SER A 116 -8.64 18.85 -14.02
C SER A 116 -8.14 17.95 -12.88
N GLN A 117 -8.29 18.40 -11.63
CA GLN A 117 -7.96 17.59 -10.46
C GLN A 117 -8.86 16.36 -10.36
N LEU A 118 -10.16 16.47 -10.65
CA LEU A 118 -11.08 15.34 -10.66
C LEU A 118 -10.71 14.31 -11.73
N ALA A 119 -10.35 14.77 -12.94
CA ALA A 119 -9.86 13.88 -14.00
C ALA A 119 -8.57 13.18 -13.61
N LEU A 120 -7.66 13.89 -12.97
CA LEU A 120 -6.41 13.38 -12.42
C LEU A 120 -6.68 12.28 -11.38
N LEU A 121 -7.52 12.54 -10.38
CA LEU A 121 -7.85 11.58 -9.33
C LEU A 121 -8.51 10.31 -9.88
N LYS A 122 -9.36 10.41 -10.90
CA LYS A 122 -9.90 9.24 -11.62
C LYS A 122 -8.80 8.40 -12.27
N LEU A 123 -7.80 9.04 -12.88
CA LEU A 123 -6.66 8.35 -13.46
C LEU A 123 -5.85 7.59 -12.40
N TYR A 124 -5.58 8.24 -11.26
CA TYR A 124 -4.85 7.59 -10.15
C TYR A 124 -5.65 6.46 -9.51
N SER A 125 -6.96 6.63 -9.33
CA SER A 125 -7.85 5.56 -8.87
C SER A 125 -7.73 4.32 -9.76
N ALA A 126 -7.78 4.48 -11.09
CA ALA A 126 -7.63 3.38 -12.03
C ALA A 126 -6.22 2.74 -11.98
N ARG A 127 -5.16 3.53 -11.72
CA ARG A 127 -3.80 3.01 -11.51
C ARG A 127 -3.71 2.18 -10.23
N PHE A 128 -4.31 2.65 -9.12
CA PHE A 128 -4.38 1.87 -7.88
C PHE A 128 -5.17 0.59 -8.04
N ASP A 129 -6.30 0.58 -8.77
CA ASP A 129 -7.07 -0.63 -9.05
C ASP A 129 -6.25 -1.69 -9.79
N LYS A 130 -5.39 -1.28 -10.73
CA LYS A 130 -4.43 -2.19 -11.39
C LYS A 130 -3.42 -2.79 -10.42
N LEU A 131 -2.86 -1.96 -9.52
CA LEU A 131 -1.92 -2.43 -8.50
C LEU A 131 -2.57 -3.39 -7.50
N ILE A 132 -3.81 -3.11 -7.09
CA ILE A 132 -4.61 -4.00 -6.22
C ILE A 132 -4.79 -5.36 -6.91
N SER A 133 -5.25 -5.36 -8.16
CA SER A 133 -5.45 -6.60 -8.92
C SER A 133 -4.16 -7.41 -9.09
N ALA A 134 -3.02 -6.75 -9.32
CA ALA A 134 -1.72 -7.40 -9.42
C ALA A 134 -1.27 -7.98 -8.07
N ALA A 135 -1.45 -7.24 -6.98
CA ALA A 135 -1.10 -7.67 -5.63
C ALA A 135 -1.97 -8.87 -5.16
N GLU A 136 -3.27 -8.84 -5.46
CA GLU A 136 -4.21 -9.93 -5.17
C GLU A 136 -3.84 -11.21 -5.92
N LYS A 137 -3.56 -11.13 -7.22
CA LYS A 137 -3.09 -12.27 -8.01
C LYS A 137 -1.80 -12.87 -7.45
N SER A 138 -0.86 -12.02 -7.05
CA SER A 138 0.40 -12.48 -6.43
C SER A 138 0.15 -13.18 -5.10
N ALA A 139 -0.78 -12.67 -4.28
CA ALA A 139 -1.15 -13.28 -3.01
C ALA A 139 -1.84 -14.65 -3.20
N GLU A 140 -2.74 -14.76 -4.19
CA GLU A 140 -3.40 -16.02 -4.54
C GLU A 140 -2.44 -17.07 -5.07
N GLN A 141 -1.52 -16.69 -5.98
CA GLN A 141 -0.53 -17.60 -6.52
C GLN A 141 0.37 -18.17 -5.43
N GLN A 142 0.82 -17.34 -4.50
CA GLN A 142 1.60 -17.81 -3.36
C GLN A 142 0.78 -18.73 -2.44
N GLY A 143 -0.47 -18.40 -2.16
CA GLY A 143 -1.37 -19.24 -1.38
C GLY A 143 -1.57 -20.63 -1.99
N ARG A 144 -1.66 -20.74 -3.31
CA ARG A 144 -1.76 -22.02 -4.04
C ARG A 144 -0.46 -22.82 -3.96
N MET A 145 0.70 -22.16 -4.13
CA MET A 145 2.01 -22.83 -4.03
C MET A 145 2.26 -23.43 -2.64
N TYR A 146 1.84 -22.73 -1.56
CA TYR A 146 1.98 -23.26 -0.21
C TYR A 146 1.04 -24.44 0.06
N ARG A 147 -0.16 -24.45 -0.50
CA ARG A 147 -1.09 -25.60 -0.36
C ARG A 147 -0.58 -26.82 -1.13
N SER A 148 -0.07 -26.67 -2.34
CA SER A 148 0.46 -27.77 -3.14
C SER A 148 1.83 -28.28 -2.63
N GLY A 149 2.71 -27.37 -2.17
CA GLY A 149 4.02 -27.73 -1.62
C GLY A 149 3.95 -28.43 -0.26
N GLY A 150 3.00 -28.05 0.61
CA GLY A 150 2.78 -28.70 1.89
C GLY A 150 2.30 -30.16 1.76
N VAL A 151 1.47 -30.43 0.76
CA VAL A 151 0.98 -31.79 0.46
C VAL A 151 2.10 -32.67 -0.14
N GLY A 152 2.94 -32.09 -1.01
CA GLY A 152 4.06 -32.83 -1.62
C GLY A 152 5.15 -33.22 -0.62
N ALA A 153 5.47 -32.37 0.35
CA ALA A 153 6.45 -32.67 1.39
C ALA A 153 5.95 -33.76 2.37
N ALA A 154 4.66 -33.80 2.66
CA ALA A 154 4.07 -34.84 3.51
C ALA A 154 4.08 -36.24 2.86
N VAL A 155 3.94 -36.30 1.53
CA VAL A 155 3.96 -37.58 0.78
C VAL A 155 5.39 -38.15 0.62
N MET A 156 6.44 -37.31 0.64
CA MET A 156 7.82 -37.79 0.56
C MET A 156 8.40 -38.29 1.88
N LEU A 157 7.71 -38.06 2.99
CA LEU A 157 8.14 -38.50 4.33
C LEU A 157 7.44 -39.77 4.83
N LEU A 158 6.55 -40.38 4.07
CA LEU A 158 5.91 -41.67 4.26
C LEU A 158 6.60 -42.76 3.44
#